data_df48c525eadc8beaa76fb7fcf39901df
#
_entry.id   df48c525eadc8beaa76fb7fcf39901df
#
_cell.length_a   1.000
_cell.length_b   1.000
_cell.length_c   1.000
_cell.angle_alpha   90.00
_cell.angle_beta   90.00
_cell.angle_gamma   90.00
#
_symmetry.space_group_name_H-M   'P 1'
#
loop_
_entity.id
_entity.type
_entity.pdbx_description
1 polymer ?
#
loop_
_entity_poly.entity_id
_entity_poly.type
_entity_poly.pdbx_seq_one_letter_code
_entity_poly.pdbx_strand_id
1 'polypeptide(L)'
;RSVELGDDTVAIDRKYIGAKGKTLDDVTASAKKSGYTLTYESDKVCLFKLDGPEEFGVVTQYDGIVIGDYADGITLAFPSFKAGMSSNIEDYSTDELKSYHTVILTGFSYDTRQKAEEMVRSLADSGVNVVIDMTHVPADSATRQHVFLGVTDMSVSLKSSYPIFSYDGEQISTTGFPDDMSEWNTGYITGAMNVTGTFAYEMEQLAFAATDENSQNIKYVGLNLLYYYSVTGDSGAEKIVEDILGVSPEDLPERTLIPISSEITDGGMVITVNDAPADIADGAVINTTLAYQDIFVSDSEIMDENNMLCVGTGVTNIKFKYPLFWPGVLVSIVGFCGMSAIWILACKDYGKKKD
;
A
#
# COMPACT_ATOMS: atom_id res chain seq x y z
N ARG A 1 -4.02 -0.03 10.47
CA ARG A 1 -4.89 0.69 9.52
C ARG A 1 -5.94 1.56 10.24
N SER A 2 -6.65 1.05 11.25
CA SER A 2 -7.63 1.86 12.01
C SER A 2 -7.02 3.13 12.63
N VAL A 3 -5.79 3.05 13.12
CA VAL A 3 -5.07 4.22 13.67
C VAL A 3 -4.86 5.30 12.60
N GLU A 4 -4.47 4.91 11.41
CA GLU A 4 -4.24 5.85 10.28
C GLU A 4 -5.53 6.48 9.77
N LEU A 5 -6.67 5.86 10.04
CA LEU A 5 -8.02 6.40 9.76
C LEU A 5 -8.59 7.23 10.91
N GLY A 6 -7.85 7.40 12.01
CA GLY A 6 -8.28 8.18 13.15
C GLY A 6 -9.27 7.47 14.07
N ASP A 7 -9.38 6.15 13.96
CA ASP A 7 -10.28 5.36 14.83
C ASP A 7 -9.68 5.28 16.24
N ASP A 8 -10.15 6.11 17.15
CA ASP A 8 -9.79 6.05 18.58
C ASP A 8 -10.48 4.88 19.32
N THR A 9 -11.56 4.36 18.77
CA THR A 9 -12.33 3.25 19.34
C THR A 9 -12.71 2.25 18.27
N VAL A 10 -12.33 0.99 18.47
CA VAL A 10 -12.65 -0.13 17.58
C VAL A 10 -13.58 -1.11 18.28
N ALA A 11 -14.70 -1.45 17.63
CA ALA A 11 -15.64 -2.45 18.09
C ALA A 11 -15.46 -3.76 17.30
N ILE A 12 -15.28 -4.88 17.99
CA ILE A 12 -15.14 -6.20 17.37
C ILE A 12 -16.28 -7.09 17.84
N ASP A 13 -17.05 -7.64 16.90
CA ASP A 13 -18.08 -8.66 17.19
C ASP A 13 -17.40 -9.98 17.57
N ARG A 14 -17.73 -10.53 18.74
CA ARG A 14 -17.18 -11.80 19.24
C ARG A 14 -17.45 -13.00 18.31
N LYS A 15 -18.51 -12.94 17.53
CA LYS A 15 -18.81 -13.95 16.53
C LYS A 15 -17.71 -14.03 15.43
N TYR A 16 -17.12 -12.89 15.09
CA TYR A 16 -16.00 -12.86 14.13
C TYR A 16 -14.71 -13.43 14.70
N ILE A 17 -14.45 -13.24 16.00
CA ILE A 17 -13.26 -13.80 16.66
C ILE A 17 -13.28 -15.32 16.54
N GLY A 18 -14.39 -15.98 16.93
CA GLY A 18 -14.54 -17.43 16.83
C GLY A 18 -14.56 -17.97 15.40
N ALA A 19 -15.14 -17.22 14.45
CA ALA A 19 -15.20 -17.62 13.04
C ALA A 19 -13.80 -17.65 12.37
N LYS A 20 -12.83 -16.89 12.89
CA LYS A 20 -11.43 -16.89 12.44
C LYS A 20 -10.54 -17.88 13.23
N GLY A 21 -11.11 -18.70 14.10
CA GLY A 21 -10.37 -19.64 14.95
C GLY A 21 -9.47 -18.97 15.99
N LYS A 22 -9.65 -17.64 16.22
CA LYS A 22 -8.90 -16.87 17.22
C LYS A 22 -9.61 -16.82 18.55
N THR A 23 -8.85 -16.63 19.62
CA THR A 23 -9.38 -16.36 20.97
C THR A 23 -9.46 -14.86 21.22
N LEU A 24 -10.17 -14.45 22.27
CA LEU A 24 -10.18 -13.05 22.70
C LEU A 24 -8.79 -12.59 23.14
N ASP A 25 -8.02 -13.49 23.76
CA ASP A 25 -6.63 -13.18 24.17
C ASP A 25 -5.74 -12.89 22.97
N ASP A 26 -5.89 -13.65 21.87
CA ASP A 26 -5.15 -13.40 20.62
C ASP A 26 -5.48 -12.02 20.02
N VAL A 27 -6.78 -11.69 19.99
CA VAL A 27 -7.25 -10.39 19.49
C VAL A 27 -6.79 -9.25 20.39
N THR A 28 -6.83 -9.46 21.72
CA THR A 28 -6.36 -8.45 22.68
C THR A 28 -4.85 -8.23 22.57
N ALA A 29 -4.08 -9.30 22.39
CA ALA A 29 -2.63 -9.20 22.16
C ALA A 29 -2.31 -8.43 20.87
N SER A 30 -3.04 -8.73 19.79
CA SER A 30 -2.89 -8.03 18.51
C SER A 30 -3.29 -6.55 18.61
N ALA A 31 -4.42 -6.25 19.28
CA ALA A 31 -4.88 -4.88 19.50
C ALA A 31 -3.85 -4.06 20.31
N LYS A 32 -3.25 -4.69 21.32
CA LYS A 32 -2.22 -4.06 22.15
C LYS A 32 -0.96 -3.72 21.37
N LYS A 33 -0.53 -4.57 20.42
CA LYS A 33 0.59 -4.27 19.50
C LYS A 33 0.31 -3.00 18.67
N SER A 34 -0.95 -2.68 18.41
CA SER A 34 -1.40 -1.48 17.67
C SER A 34 -1.77 -0.29 18.58
N GLY A 35 -1.45 -0.33 19.87
CA GLY A 35 -1.72 0.76 20.82
C GLY A 35 -3.14 0.79 21.41
N TYR A 36 -3.97 -0.25 21.18
CA TYR A 36 -5.33 -0.30 21.71
C TYR A 36 -5.42 -1.14 22.97
N THR A 37 -6.21 -0.67 23.93
CA THR A 37 -6.56 -1.41 25.15
C THR A 37 -8.03 -1.82 25.17
N LEU A 38 -8.31 -3.03 25.66
CA LEU A 38 -9.67 -3.52 25.87
C LEU A 38 -10.33 -2.71 26.98
N THR A 39 -11.40 -1.95 26.66
CA THR A 39 -12.10 -1.10 27.61
C THR A 39 -13.49 -1.63 27.99
N TYR A 40 -14.07 -2.48 27.15
CA TYR A 40 -15.36 -3.07 27.39
C TYR A 40 -15.46 -4.47 26.78
N GLU A 41 -16.08 -5.39 27.50
CA GLU A 41 -16.35 -6.75 27.05
C GLU A 41 -17.78 -7.16 27.39
N SER A 42 -18.45 -7.79 26.42
CA SER A 42 -19.75 -8.43 26.58
C SER A 42 -19.81 -9.75 25.83
N ASP A 43 -20.90 -10.47 25.90
CA ASP A 43 -21.09 -11.70 25.13
C ASP A 43 -21.15 -11.49 23.61
N LYS A 44 -21.35 -10.25 23.17
CA LYS A 44 -21.53 -9.91 21.75
C LYS A 44 -20.40 -9.08 21.16
N VAL A 45 -19.85 -8.13 21.92
CA VAL A 45 -18.90 -7.15 21.41
C VAL A 45 -17.80 -6.87 22.41
N CYS A 46 -16.59 -6.66 21.89
CA CYS A 46 -15.46 -6.11 22.62
C CYS A 46 -15.14 -4.72 22.05
N LEU A 47 -14.88 -3.74 22.94
CA LEU A 47 -14.44 -2.40 22.55
C LEU A 47 -13.00 -2.22 22.96
N PHE A 48 -12.22 -1.75 22.04
CA PHE A 48 -10.81 -1.41 22.22
C PHE A 48 -10.65 0.09 22.01
N LYS A 49 -9.96 0.76 22.92
CA LYS A 49 -9.69 2.19 22.83
C LYS A 49 -8.20 2.44 22.64
N LEU A 50 -7.86 3.36 21.76
CA LEU A 50 -6.49 3.79 21.53
C LEU A 50 -5.97 4.61 22.71
N ASP A 51 -4.80 4.27 23.21
CA ASP A 51 -4.10 5.04 24.24
C ASP A 51 -3.31 6.17 23.57
N GLY A 52 -3.85 7.38 23.57
CA GLY A 52 -3.24 8.52 22.91
C GLY A 52 -3.98 9.84 23.13
N PRO A 53 -3.53 10.92 22.49
CA PRO A 53 -4.22 12.22 22.54
C PRO A 53 -5.59 12.16 21.85
N GLU A 54 -6.50 13.09 22.19
CA GLU A 54 -7.84 13.15 21.60
C GLU A 54 -7.80 13.48 20.10
N GLU A 55 -6.92 14.42 19.70
CA GLU A 55 -6.62 14.68 18.29
C GLU A 55 -5.17 14.31 18.03
N PHE A 56 -4.94 13.48 17.04
CA PHE A 56 -3.60 12.99 16.72
C PHE A 56 -3.37 12.85 15.22
N GLY A 57 -2.12 13.08 14.83
CA GLY A 57 -1.57 12.60 13.59
C GLY A 57 -0.77 11.33 13.81
N VAL A 58 -0.44 10.64 12.75
CA VAL A 58 0.31 9.39 12.78
C VAL A 58 1.52 9.48 11.86
N VAL A 59 2.69 9.15 12.40
CA VAL A 59 3.86 8.82 11.59
C VAL A 59 4.00 7.31 11.59
N THR A 60 3.96 6.70 10.42
CA THR A 60 4.11 5.27 10.25
C THR A 60 5.47 4.98 9.61
N GLN A 61 6.28 4.17 10.29
CA GLN A 61 7.54 3.66 9.75
C GLN A 61 7.31 2.25 9.23
N TYR A 62 7.44 2.09 7.92
CA TYR A 62 7.29 0.81 7.26
C TYR A 62 8.66 0.15 7.09
N ASP A 63 8.73 -1.16 7.28
CA ASP A 63 9.95 -1.95 7.02
C ASP A 63 10.30 -1.99 5.55
N GLY A 64 9.29 -1.90 4.68
CA GLY A 64 9.53 -1.93 3.25
C GLY A 64 8.44 -1.30 2.41
N ILE A 65 8.73 -1.25 1.11
CA ILE A 65 7.84 -0.73 0.08
C ILE A 65 7.63 -1.77 -1.02
N VAL A 66 6.41 -1.87 -1.52
CA VAL A 66 6.04 -2.73 -2.67
C VAL A 66 5.72 -1.84 -3.86
N ILE A 67 6.50 -1.97 -4.93
CA ILE A 67 6.36 -1.17 -6.15
C ILE A 67 5.76 -2.06 -7.25
N GLY A 68 4.67 -1.62 -7.83
CA GLY A 68 4.01 -2.23 -8.98
C GLY A 68 2.53 -2.54 -8.76
N ASP A 69 1.90 -3.05 -9.81
CA ASP A 69 0.43 -3.20 -9.92
C ASP A 69 -0.15 -4.24 -8.93
N TYR A 70 0.68 -5.12 -8.34
CA TYR A 70 0.23 -6.16 -7.40
C TYR A 70 0.55 -5.82 -5.94
N ALA A 71 0.92 -4.57 -5.65
CA ALA A 71 1.32 -4.12 -4.32
C ALA A 71 0.25 -4.35 -3.24
N ASP A 72 -1.03 -4.08 -3.55
CA ASP A 72 -2.13 -4.18 -2.58
C ASP A 72 -2.26 -5.58 -1.97
N GLY A 73 -2.10 -6.64 -2.78
CA GLY A 73 -2.17 -8.01 -2.29
C GLY A 73 -1.06 -8.33 -1.28
N ILE A 74 0.15 -7.87 -1.55
CA ILE A 74 1.31 -8.08 -0.68
C ILE A 74 1.18 -7.29 0.62
N THR A 75 0.81 -6.01 0.55
CA THR A 75 0.66 -5.16 1.74
C THR A 75 -0.51 -5.57 2.63
N LEU A 76 -1.50 -6.25 2.06
CA LEU A 76 -2.59 -6.86 2.84
C LEU A 76 -2.10 -8.07 3.64
N ALA A 77 -1.21 -8.89 3.06
CA ALA A 77 -0.62 -10.07 3.71
C ALA A 77 0.50 -9.69 4.68
N PHE A 78 1.28 -8.64 4.36
CA PHE A 78 2.41 -8.14 5.16
C PHE A 78 2.18 -6.66 5.51
N PRO A 79 1.50 -6.37 6.63
CA PRO A 79 1.15 -4.99 7.03
C PRO A 79 2.34 -4.08 7.33
N SER A 80 3.54 -4.64 7.55
CA SER A 80 4.78 -3.88 7.73
C SER A 80 5.29 -3.23 6.44
N PHE A 81 4.72 -3.56 5.28
CA PHE A 81 5.02 -2.92 4.00
C PHE A 81 3.96 -1.91 3.60
N LYS A 82 4.37 -0.88 2.85
CA LYS A 82 3.45 0.03 2.18
C LYS A 82 3.44 -0.17 0.67
N ALA A 83 2.31 0.13 0.03
CA ALA A 83 2.25 0.21 -1.42
C ALA A 83 2.91 1.50 -1.91
N GLY A 84 3.70 1.39 -2.98
CA GLY A 84 4.27 2.55 -3.65
C GLY A 84 3.20 3.34 -4.40
N MET A 85 3.44 4.65 -4.57
CA MET A 85 2.53 5.57 -5.27
C MET A 85 2.55 5.39 -6.78
N SER A 86 3.62 4.85 -7.33
CA SER A 86 3.79 4.56 -8.76
C SER A 86 4.24 3.11 -8.96
N SER A 87 3.84 2.50 -10.08
CA SER A 87 4.39 1.22 -10.51
C SER A 87 5.73 1.35 -11.22
N ASN A 88 6.14 2.57 -11.61
CA ASN A 88 7.43 2.80 -12.23
C ASN A 88 8.52 3.03 -11.18
N ILE A 89 9.53 2.14 -11.13
CA ILE A 89 10.63 2.27 -10.17
C ILE A 89 11.44 3.56 -10.35
N GLU A 90 11.48 4.12 -11.57
CA GLU A 90 12.23 5.34 -11.85
C GLU A 90 11.55 6.62 -11.35
N ASP A 91 10.31 6.54 -10.90
CA ASP A 91 9.59 7.65 -10.23
C ASP A 91 10.05 7.87 -8.79
N TYR A 92 10.82 6.93 -8.23
CA TYR A 92 11.38 7.03 -6.88
C TYR A 92 12.85 7.46 -6.92
N SER A 93 13.25 8.23 -5.91
CA SER A 93 14.68 8.48 -5.72
C SER A 93 15.35 7.28 -5.03
N THR A 94 16.62 7.04 -5.37
CA THR A 94 17.38 5.97 -4.71
C THR A 94 17.53 6.22 -3.19
N ASP A 95 17.61 7.49 -2.77
CA ASP A 95 17.72 7.83 -1.35
C ASP A 95 16.42 7.57 -0.58
N GLU A 96 15.27 7.79 -1.22
CA GLU A 96 13.97 7.40 -0.67
C GLU A 96 13.90 5.88 -0.48
N LEU A 97 14.22 5.10 -1.49
CA LEU A 97 14.16 3.64 -1.42
C LEU A 97 15.17 3.04 -0.44
N LYS A 98 16.30 3.69 -0.21
CA LYS A 98 17.29 3.28 0.81
C LYS A 98 16.80 3.45 2.25
N SER A 99 15.74 4.21 2.47
CA SER A 99 15.13 4.33 3.81
C SER A 99 14.40 3.07 4.25
N TYR A 100 14.08 2.16 3.32
CA TYR A 100 13.41 0.89 3.60
C TYR A 100 14.42 -0.23 3.74
N HIS A 101 14.10 -1.20 4.62
CA HIS A 101 14.87 -2.42 4.75
C HIS A 101 14.66 -3.34 3.52
N THR A 102 13.43 -3.40 3.01
CA THR A 102 13.06 -4.26 1.87
C THR A 102 12.30 -3.48 0.80
N VAL A 103 12.68 -3.68 -0.47
CA VAL A 103 11.97 -3.19 -1.65
C VAL A 103 11.49 -4.39 -2.46
N ILE A 104 10.19 -4.48 -2.72
CA ILE A 104 9.57 -5.55 -3.52
C ILE A 104 9.12 -4.97 -4.86
N LEU A 105 9.53 -5.60 -5.94
CA LEU A 105 9.14 -5.25 -7.30
C LEU A 105 8.21 -6.34 -7.85
N THR A 106 6.91 -6.04 -8.00
CA THR A 106 5.89 -6.99 -8.48
C THR A 106 4.89 -6.33 -9.42
N GLY A 107 4.92 -6.67 -10.71
CA GLY A 107 4.16 -5.93 -11.73
C GLY A 107 4.65 -4.51 -11.91
N PHE A 108 5.92 -4.28 -11.68
CA PHE A 108 6.56 -2.97 -11.81
C PHE A 108 6.84 -2.60 -13.27
N SER A 109 7.10 -1.33 -13.50
CA SER A 109 7.52 -0.79 -14.81
C SER A 109 8.81 0.03 -14.68
N TYR A 110 9.39 0.36 -15.81
CA TYR A 110 10.55 1.23 -15.92
C TYR A 110 10.55 1.91 -17.30
N ASP A 111 11.18 3.07 -17.40
CA ASP A 111 11.41 3.74 -18.68
C ASP A 111 12.59 3.11 -19.40
N THR A 112 13.66 2.80 -18.66
CA THR A 112 14.89 2.23 -19.19
C THR A 112 15.36 1.07 -18.33
N ARG A 113 15.37 -0.16 -18.88
CA ARG A 113 15.79 -1.35 -18.14
C ARG A 113 17.16 -1.18 -17.48
N GLN A 114 18.15 -0.66 -18.22
CA GLN A 114 19.50 -0.47 -17.71
C GLN A 114 19.50 0.42 -16.43
N LYS A 115 18.75 1.52 -16.46
CA LYS A 115 18.68 2.44 -15.31
C LYS A 115 17.99 1.80 -14.12
N ALA A 116 16.90 1.05 -14.34
CA ALA A 116 16.23 0.29 -13.30
C ALA A 116 17.15 -0.78 -12.68
N GLU A 117 17.90 -1.51 -13.52
CA GLU A 117 18.88 -2.51 -13.05
C GLU A 117 20.02 -1.86 -12.24
N GLU A 118 20.54 -0.70 -12.68
CA GLU A 118 21.56 0.08 -11.95
C GLU A 118 21.01 0.55 -10.58
N MET A 119 19.75 0.99 -10.54
CA MET A 119 19.09 1.40 -9.32
C MET A 119 18.94 0.25 -8.34
N VAL A 120 18.47 -0.92 -8.79
CA VAL A 120 18.36 -2.13 -7.96
C VAL A 120 19.72 -2.54 -7.40
N ARG A 121 20.80 -2.52 -8.20
CA ARG A 121 22.15 -2.81 -7.70
C ARG A 121 22.61 -1.80 -6.67
N SER A 122 22.36 -0.50 -6.88
CA SER A 122 22.70 0.54 -5.91
C SER A 122 21.96 0.39 -4.57
N LEU A 123 20.69 -0.06 -4.60
CA LEU A 123 19.93 -0.36 -3.39
C LEU A 123 20.55 -1.55 -2.64
N ALA A 124 20.80 -2.63 -3.35
CA ALA A 124 21.38 -3.84 -2.78
C ALA A 124 22.79 -3.61 -2.19
N ASP A 125 23.62 -2.81 -2.86
CA ASP A 125 24.95 -2.40 -2.39
C ASP A 125 24.86 -1.55 -1.11
N SER A 126 23.73 -0.86 -0.90
CA SER A 126 23.46 -0.09 0.31
C SER A 126 22.88 -0.94 1.46
N GLY A 127 22.67 -2.25 1.24
CA GLY A 127 22.14 -3.18 2.23
C GLY A 127 20.62 -3.38 2.18
N VAL A 128 19.92 -2.78 1.21
CA VAL A 128 18.48 -2.98 1.02
C VAL A 128 18.24 -4.36 0.43
N ASN A 129 17.32 -5.13 1.01
CA ASN A 129 16.85 -6.40 0.47
C ASN A 129 15.88 -6.11 -0.69
N VAL A 130 16.30 -6.42 -1.94
CA VAL A 130 15.47 -6.20 -3.13
C VAL A 130 14.91 -7.52 -3.62
N VAL A 131 13.60 -7.68 -3.58
CA VAL A 131 12.90 -8.88 -4.02
C VAL A 131 12.17 -8.61 -5.33
N ILE A 132 12.48 -9.39 -6.35
CA ILE A 132 11.95 -9.21 -7.70
C ILE A 132 11.04 -10.39 -8.04
N ASP A 133 9.75 -10.10 -8.19
CA ASP A 133 8.78 -11.07 -8.74
C ASP A 133 8.99 -11.19 -10.25
N MET A 134 9.67 -12.23 -10.64
CA MET A 134 10.04 -12.48 -12.03
C MET A 134 8.85 -12.80 -12.93
N THR A 135 7.78 -13.34 -12.37
CA THR A 135 6.55 -13.66 -13.12
C THR A 135 5.90 -12.41 -13.73
N HIS A 136 6.13 -11.26 -13.14
CA HIS A 136 5.54 -9.98 -13.54
C HIS A 136 6.60 -8.93 -13.98
N VAL A 137 7.78 -9.38 -14.36
CA VAL A 137 8.80 -8.48 -14.92
C VAL A 137 8.36 -7.97 -16.30
N PRO A 138 8.53 -6.68 -16.63
CA PRO A 138 8.19 -6.15 -17.93
C PRO A 138 8.91 -6.88 -19.07
N ALA A 139 8.19 -7.16 -20.17
CA ALA A 139 8.79 -7.76 -21.34
C ALA A 139 9.76 -6.79 -22.05
N ASP A 140 10.92 -7.26 -22.39
CA ASP A 140 11.86 -6.53 -23.24
C ASP A 140 11.22 -6.20 -24.60
N SER A 141 11.29 -4.95 -25.03
CA SER A 141 10.59 -4.46 -26.21
C SER A 141 11.06 -5.11 -27.51
N ALA A 142 12.33 -5.52 -27.58
CA ALA A 142 12.95 -6.08 -28.78
C ALA A 142 12.82 -7.61 -28.82
N THR A 143 13.09 -8.29 -27.71
CA THR A 143 13.11 -9.77 -27.65
C THR A 143 11.81 -10.38 -27.22
N ARG A 144 10.91 -9.59 -26.61
CA ARG A 144 9.65 -10.05 -25.98
C ARG A 144 9.86 -11.01 -24.81
N GLN A 145 11.08 -11.11 -24.29
CA GLN A 145 11.42 -11.93 -23.14
C GLN A 145 11.26 -11.10 -21.87
N HIS A 146 10.82 -11.76 -20.80
CA HIS A 146 10.75 -11.21 -19.46
C HIS A 146 12.11 -11.42 -18.78
N VAL A 147 13.02 -10.45 -18.97
CA VAL A 147 14.42 -10.52 -18.51
C VAL A 147 14.75 -9.30 -17.67
N PHE A 148 15.31 -9.55 -16.49
CA PHE A 148 15.83 -8.49 -15.62
C PHE A 148 17.07 -8.98 -14.88
N LEU A 149 18.14 -8.16 -14.84
CA LEU A 149 19.44 -8.50 -14.26
C LEU A 149 20.03 -9.83 -14.76
N GLY A 150 19.72 -10.21 -16.00
CA GLY A 150 20.21 -11.45 -16.62
C GLY A 150 19.40 -12.71 -16.28
N VAL A 151 18.43 -12.60 -15.39
CA VAL A 151 17.49 -13.68 -15.06
C VAL A 151 16.25 -13.58 -15.93
N THR A 152 15.76 -14.71 -16.41
CA THR A 152 14.62 -14.79 -17.35
C THR A 152 13.48 -15.55 -16.69
N ASP A 153 12.25 -15.06 -16.81
CA ASP A 153 11.04 -15.79 -16.52
C ASP A 153 10.63 -16.65 -17.72
N MET A 154 10.30 -17.90 -17.45
CA MET A 154 9.85 -18.89 -18.43
C MET A 154 8.49 -19.45 -18.02
N SER A 155 7.52 -19.44 -18.93
CA SER A 155 6.15 -19.89 -18.65
C SER A 155 6.08 -21.38 -18.35
N VAL A 156 5.26 -21.76 -17.37
CA VAL A 156 4.91 -23.12 -17.01
C VAL A 156 3.41 -23.19 -16.66
N SER A 157 2.75 -24.30 -17.03
CA SER A 157 1.36 -24.56 -16.67
C SER A 157 1.29 -25.64 -15.61
N LEU A 158 0.79 -25.28 -14.42
CA LEU A 158 0.58 -26.19 -13.30
C LEU A 158 -0.88 -26.66 -13.30
N LYS A 159 -1.08 -27.97 -13.11
CA LYS A 159 -2.42 -28.54 -12.97
C LYS A 159 -2.82 -28.55 -11.50
N SER A 160 -4.06 -28.40 -11.22
CA SER A 160 -4.85 -28.53 -9.98
C SER A 160 -4.16 -28.52 -8.59
N SER A 161 -2.84 -28.65 -8.48
CA SER A 161 -2.13 -28.61 -7.22
C SER A 161 -0.87 -27.79 -7.34
N TYR A 162 -0.60 -26.97 -6.33
CA TYR A 162 0.67 -26.29 -6.22
C TYR A 162 1.78 -27.32 -5.96
N PRO A 163 2.99 -27.16 -6.53
CA PRO A 163 4.03 -28.18 -6.41
C PRO A 163 4.59 -28.29 -4.97
N ILE A 164 5.20 -29.42 -4.69
CA ILE A 164 6.07 -29.57 -3.52
C ILE A 164 7.38 -28.84 -3.83
N PHE A 165 7.74 -27.92 -2.95
CA PHE A 165 8.97 -27.17 -3.08
C PHE A 165 10.16 -27.89 -2.43
N SER A 166 11.33 -27.72 -3.01
CA SER A 166 12.60 -27.88 -2.32
C SER A 166 13.19 -26.49 -2.12
N TYR A 167 13.29 -26.04 -0.88
CA TYR A 167 13.81 -24.72 -0.53
C TYR A 167 14.88 -24.87 0.55
N ASP A 168 16.08 -24.32 0.30
CA ASP A 168 17.27 -24.48 1.14
C ASP A 168 17.55 -25.93 1.59
N GLY A 169 17.26 -26.90 0.71
CA GLY A 169 17.45 -28.32 0.96
C GLY A 169 16.33 -29.01 1.74
N GLU A 170 15.31 -28.30 2.17
CA GLU A 170 14.11 -28.86 2.80
C GLU A 170 12.98 -29.05 1.78
N GLN A 171 12.17 -30.11 1.97
CA GLN A 171 10.94 -30.28 1.19
C GLN A 171 9.77 -29.64 1.92
N ILE A 172 9.08 -28.73 1.23
CA ILE A 172 7.94 -28.01 1.76
C ILE A 172 6.72 -28.33 0.92
N SER A 173 5.68 -28.85 1.56
CA SER A 173 4.39 -29.12 0.93
C SER A 173 3.48 -27.91 1.08
N THR A 174 2.74 -27.61 0.02
CA THR A 174 1.74 -26.55 0.00
C THR A 174 0.35 -27.14 -0.26
N THR A 175 -0.69 -26.40 0.09
CA THR A 175 -2.07 -26.72 -0.29
C THR A 175 -2.34 -26.22 -1.70
N GLY A 176 -3.23 -26.89 -2.42
CA GLY A 176 -3.68 -26.42 -3.74
C GLY A 176 -4.49 -25.12 -3.65
N PHE A 177 -4.68 -24.47 -4.78
CA PHE A 177 -5.69 -23.41 -4.89
C PHE A 177 -7.10 -23.94 -4.62
N PRO A 178 -8.04 -23.07 -4.25
CA PRO A 178 -9.46 -23.44 -4.18
C PRO A 178 -9.96 -24.16 -5.44
N ASP A 179 -10.93 -25.06 -5.29
CA ASP A 179 -11.38 -26.02 -6.29
C ASP A 179 -11.84 -25.46 -7.66
N ASP A 180 -11.99 -24.15 -7.79
CA ASP A 180 -12.35 -23.45 -9.02
C ASP A 180 -11.17 -23.18 -9.97
N MET A 181 -9.92 -23.38 -9.52
CA MET A 181 -8.72 -23.21 -10.35
C MET A 181 -8.14 -24.57 -10.76
N SER A 182 -8.56 -25.06 -11.93
CA SER A 182 -8.12 -26.37 -12.44
C SER A 182 -6.76 -26.36 -13.13
N GLU A 183 -6.30 -25.21 -13.58
CA GLU A 183 -5.02 -25.00 -14.27
C GLU A 183 -4.49 -23.62 -13.97
N TRP A 184 -3.19 -23.51 -13.74
CA TRP A 184 -2.54 -22.25 -13.42
C TRP A 184 -1.31 -22.02 -14.28
N ASN A 185 -1.34 -20.93 -15.05
CA ASN A 185 -0.21 -20.48 -15.83
C ASN A 185 0.63 -19.52 -15.01
N THR A 186 1.89 -19.87 -14.83
CA THR A 186 2.84 -19.11 -14.02
C THR A 186 4.23 -19.16 -14.66
N GLY A 187 5.27 -18.72 -13.96
CA GLY A 187 6.62 -18.67 -14.46
C GLY A 187 7.62 -19.35 -13.52
N TYR A 188 8.68 -19.87 -14.09
CA TYR A 188 9.88 -20.30 -13.39
C TYR A 188 11.09 -19.53 -13.88
N ILE A 189 12.14 -19.46 -13.08
CA ILE A 189 13.31 -18.63 -13.37
C ILE A 189 14.44 -19.45 -14.01
N THR A 190 15.13 -18.84 -14.97
CA THR A 190 16.34 -19.37 -15.61
C THR A 190 17.44 -18.32 -15.66
N GLY A 191 18.69 -18.75 -15.78
CA GLY A 191 19.84 -17.84 -15.81
C GLY A 191 20.38 -17.43 -14.45
N ALA A 192 19.66 -17.70 -13.35
CA ALA A 192 20.17 -17.46 -12.01
C ALA A 192 21.22 -18.52 -11.62
N MET A 193 22.28 -18.08 -10.96
CA MET A 193 23.39 -18.97 -10.55
C MET A 193 23.19 -19.56 -9.15
N ASN A 194 22.67 -18.76 -8.20
CA ASN A 194 22.49 -19.19 -6.81
C ASN A 194 21.02 -19.56 -6.55
N VAL A 195 20.63 -20.74 -7.04
CA VAL A 195 19.27 -21.24 -6.86
C VAL A 195 19.06 -21.71 -5.41
N THR A 196 18.08 -21.13 -4.73
CA THR A 196 17.68 -21.49 -3.36
C THR A 196 16.41 -22.33 -3.32
N GLY A 197 15.53 -22.17 -4.33
CA GLY A 197 14.27 -22.88 -4.41
C GLY A 197 14.01 -23.54 -5.77
N THR A 198 13.59 -24.82 -5.74
CA THR A 198 13.20 -25.58 -6.94
C THR A 198 11.91 -26.36 -6.70
N PHE A 199 11.26 -26.75 -7.79
CA PHE A 199 10.11 -27.65 -7.78
C PHE A 199 10.23 -28.69 -8.90
N ALA A 200 9.67 -29.86 -8.69
CA ALA A 200 9.62 -30.90 -9.70
C ALA A 200 8.50 -30.60 -10.71
N TYR A 201 8.83 -30.57 -11.99
CA TYR A 201 7.87 -30.46 -13.08
C TYR A 201 8.23 -31.47 -14.15
N GLU A 202 7.31 -32.43 -14.41
CA GLU A 202 7.58 -33.60 -15.25
C GLU A 202 8.81 -34.38 -14.80
N MET A 203 9.90 -34.35 -15.55
CA MET A 203 11.18 -35.02 -15.21
C MET A 203 12.32 -34.04 -14.91
N GLU A 204 12.00 -32.76 -14.75
CA GLU A 204 12.95 -31.67 -14.52
C GLU A 204 12.77 -31.02 -13.15
N GLN A 205 13.86 -30.43 -12.65
CA GLN A 205 13.82 -29.54 -11.49
C GLN A 205 13.90 -28.10 -11.99
N LEU A 206 12.81 -27.36 -11.82
CA LEU A 206 12.72 -25.96 -12.24
C LEU A 206 12.94 -25.04 -11.05
N ALA A 207 13.67 -23.94 -11.26
CA ALA A 207 13.95 -22.97 -10.22
C ALA A 207 12.78 -21.97 -10.06
N PHE A 208 12.42 -21.65 -8.82
CA PHE A 208 11.45 -20.60 -8.52
C PHE A 208 12.01 -19.52 -7.57
N ALA A 209 13.11 -19.81 -6.87
CA ALA A 209 13.76 -18.83 -6.01
C ALA A 209 15.26 -18.89 -6.18
N ALA A 210 15.91 -17.74 -6.21
CA ALA A 210 17.36 -17.60 -6.31
C ALA A 210 17.83 -16.27 -5.75
N THR A 211 19.13 -16.17 -5.45
CA THR A 211 19.80 -14.91 -5.18
C THR A 211 20.75 -14.54 -6.33
N ASP A 212 21.03 -13.25 -6.48
CA ASP A 212 22.00 -12.78 -7.48
C ASP A 212 23.41 -13.27 -7.15
N GLU A 213 24.21 -13.55 -8.17
CA GLU A 213 25.57 -14.05 -7.97
C GLU A 213 26.53 -13.08 -7.28
N ASN A 214 26.25 -11.78 -7.43
CA ASN A 214 27.09 -10.70 -6.91
C ASN A 214 26.54 -10.07 -5.64
N SER A 215 25.26 -10.32 -5.30
CA SER A 215 24.62 -9.74 -4.12
C SER A 215 23.57 -10.65 -3.50
N GLN A 216 23.74 -10.97 -2.23
CA GLN A 216 22.75 -11.71 -1.45
C GLN A 216 21.48 -10.87 -1.16
N ASN A 217 21.56 -9.55 -1.36
CA ASN A 217 20.44 -8.63 -1.16
C ASN A 217 19.53 -8.52 -2.38
N ILE A 218 19.82 -9.17 -3.51
CA ILE A 218 18.92 -9.26 -4.65
C ILE A 218 18.38 -10.70 -4.72
N LYS A 219 17.09 -10.84 -4.59
CA LYS A 219 16.38 -12.12 -4.61
C LYS A 219 15.37 -12.14 -5.75
N TYR A 220 15.33 -13.26 -6.45
CA TYR A 220 14.40 -13.51 -7.56
C TYR A 220 13.37 -14.54 -7.13
N VAL A 221 12.09 -14.28 -7.43
CA VAL A 221 10.97 -15.16 -7.09
C VAL A 221 10.11 -15.40 -8.33
N GLY A 222 9.81 -16.64 -8.63
CA GLY A 222 8.87 -17.06 -9.67
C GLY A 222 7.60 -17.67 -9.09
N LEU A 223 6.87 -18.40 -9.92
CA LEU A 223 5.66 -19.16 -9.58
C LEU A 223 4.50 -18.32 -9.03
N ASN A 224 4.50 -16.98 -9.21
CA ASN A 224 3.53 -16.14 -8.52
C ASN A 224 3.49 -16.39 -7.00
N LEU A 225 4.61 -16.76 -6.39
CA LEU A 225 4.64 -17.25 -5.01
C LEU A 225 4.08 -16.22 -4.02
N LEU A 226 4.40 -14.94 -4.21
CA LEU A 226 3.90 -13.86 -3.36
C LEU A 226 2.37 -13.73 -3.46
N TYR A 227 1.84 -13.77 -4.67
CA TYR A 227 0.39 -13.76 -4.91
C TYR A 227 -0.28 -15.02 -4.34
N TYR A 228 0.28 -16.20 -4.60
CA TYR A 228 -0.24 -17.45 -4.05
C TYR A 228 -0.38 -17.38 -2.54
N TYR A 229 0.67 -16.94 -1.84
CA TYR A 229 0.62 -16.79 -0.39
C TYR A 229 -0.43 -15.75 0.04
N SER A 230 -0.50 -14.59 -0.62
CA SER A 230 -1.45 -13.54 -0.26
C SER A 230 -2.92 -13.97 -0.35
N VAL A 231 -3.22 -14.91 -1.26
CA VAL A 231 -4.59 -15.43 -1.47
C VAL A 231 -4.89 -16.61 -0.55
N THR A 232 -3.93 -17.52 -0.34
CA THR A 232 -4.17 -18.78 0.36
C THR A 232 -3.82 -18.76 1.84
N GLY A 233 -2.84 -17.95 2.24
CA GLY A 233 -2.27 -17.98 3.60
C GLY A 233 -1.65 -19.34 3.91
N ASP A 234 -1.11 -20.05 2.89
CA ASP A 234 -0.53 -21.38 3.05
C ASP A 234 0.73 -21.33 3.91
N SER A 235 0.76 -22.13 4.97
CA SER A 235 1.86 -22.12 5.94
C SER A 235 3.20 -22.65 5.40
N GLY A 236 3.17 -23.45 4.34
CA GLY A 236 4.39 -23.88 3.66
C GLY A 236 4.99 -22.75 2.82
N ALA A 237 4.13 -22.06 2.06
CA ALA A 237 4.54 -20.87 1.31
C ALA A 237 4.97 -19.73 2.24
N GLU A 238 4.28 -19.54 3.38
CA GLU A 238 4.61 -18.54 4.39
C GLU A 238 6.07 -18.58 4.81
N LYS A 239 6.59 -19.75 5.18
CA LYS A 239 7.99 -19.91 5.58
C LYS A 239 8.98 -19.45 4.52
N ILE A 240 8.69 -19.76 3.24
CA ILE A 240 9.55 -19.37 2.12
C ILE A 240 9.47 -17.85 1.91
N VAL A 241 8.25 -17.30 1.95
CA VAL A 241 8.02 -15.87 1.72
C VAL A 241 8.62 -15.04 2.86
N GLU A 242 8.44 -15.46 4.12
CA GLU A 242 9.07 -14.81 5.28
C GLU A 242 10.61 -14.75 5.16
N ASP A 243 11.24 -15.86 4.75
CA ASP A 243 12.69 -15.89 4.56
C ASP A 243 13.14 -14.97 3.41
N ILE A 244 12.39 -14.96 2.31
CA ILE A 244 12.69 -14.11 1.16
C ILE A 244 12.52 -12.63 1.50
N LEU A 245 11.43 -12.25 2.17
CA LEU A 245 11.11 -10.87 2.52
C LEU A 245 11.87 -10.36 3.75
N GLY A 246 12.24 -11.27 4.66
CA GLY A 246 12.87 -10.94 5.93
C GLY A 246 11.92 -10.37 6.98
N VAL A 247 10.61 -10.54 6.79
CA VAL A 247 9.56 -10.09 7.72
C VAL A 247 8.46 -11.15 7.83
N SER A 248 7.74 -11.13 8.97
CA SER A 248 6.59 -11.99 9.21
C SER A 248 5.26 -11.29 8.86
N PRO A 249 4.21 -12.03 8.44
CA PRO A 249 2.85 -11.50 8.29
C PRO A 249 2.28 -10.89 9.59
N GLU A 250 2.81 -11.27 10.74
CA GLU A 250 2.41 -10.70 12.03
C GLU A 250 3.12 -9.40 12.39
N ASP A 251 4.14 -9.02 11.64
CA ASP A 251 4.88 -7.77 11.86
C ASP A 251 4.01 -6.59 11.46
N LEU A 252 3.96 -5.61 12.34
CA LEU A 252 3.23 -4.37 12.13
C LEU A 252 4.23 -3.22 12.01
N PRO A 253 3.94 -2.22 11.17
CA PRO A 253 4.79 -1.05 11.09
C PRO A 253 4.79 -0.31 12.42
N GLU A 254 5.91 0.32 12.75
CA GLU A 254 6.01 1.17 13.92
C GLU A 254 5.22 2.46 13.70
N ARG A 255 4.42 2.84 14.70
CA ARG A 255 3.57 4.03 14.64
C ARG A 255 3.80 4.94 15.82
N THR A 256 4.04 6.20 15.52
CA THR A 256 4.14 7.26 16.53
C THR A 256 2.93 8.17 16.41
N LEU A 257 2.18 8.31 17.52
CA LEU A 257 1.06 9.24 17.61
C LEU A 257 1.59 10.63 17.97
N ILE A 258 1.20 11.63 17.19
CA ILE A 258 1.63 13.01 17.36
C ILE A 258 0.43 13.88 17.69
N PRO A 259 0.43 14.62 18.80
CA PRO A 259 -0.64 15.56 19.09
C PRO A 259 -0.76 16.60 17.97
N ILE A 260 -1.95 16.70 17.41
CA ILE A 260 -2.30 17.75 16.45
C ILE A 260 -3.50 18.53 16.95
N SER A 261 -3.72 19.71 16.41
CA SER A 261 -5.01 20.39 16.53
C SER A 261 -5.47 20.84 15.15
N SER A 262 -6.77 20.70 14.91
CA SER A 262 -7.42 21.12 13.67
C SER A 262 -8.48 22.18 13.96
N GLU A 263 -8.42 23.33 13.27
CA GLU A 263 -9.39 24.41 13.39
C GLU A 263 -9.98 24.72 12.02
N ILE A 264 -11.30 24.65 11.91
CA ILE A 264 -12.00 25.03 10.68
C ILE A 264 -12.18 26.54 10.69
N THR A 265 -11.77 27.18 9.59
CA THR A 265 -11.84 28.63 9.39
C THR A 265 -12.79 28.97 8.24
N ASP A 266 -13.11 30.27 8.04
CA ASP A 266 -13.91 30.71 6.90
C ASP A 266 -13.20 30.43 5.56
N GLY A 267 -13.58 29.31 4.92
CA GLY A 267 -13.05 28.88 3.62
C GLY A 267 -11.80 28.00 3.66
N GLY A 268 -11.47 27.43 4.82
CA GLY A 268 -10.34 26.53 4.95
C GLY A 268 -10.23 25.84 6.31
N MET A 269 -9.04 25.37 6.62
CA MET A 269 -8.67 24.81 7.92
C MET A 269 -7.21 25.15 8.26
N VAL A 270 -6.90 25.16 9.54
CA VAL A 270 -5.54 25.28 10.06
C VAL A 270 -5.22 24.01 10.81
N ILE A 271 -4.13 23.35 10.45
CA ILE A 271 -3.63 22.18 11.16
C ILE A 271 -2.34 22.58 11.86
N THR A 272 -2.27 22.35 13.16
CA THR A 272 -1.10 22.62 13.96
C THR A 272 -0.57 21.31 14.53
N VAL A 273 0.68 20.99 14.18
CA VAL A 273 1.43 19.89 14.75
C VAL A 273 2.25 20.43 15.90
N ASN A 274 1.85 20.09 17.12
CA ASN A 274 2.53 20.49 18.34
C ASN A 274 3.46 19.37 18.82
N ASP A 275 4.66 19.75 19.27
CA ASP A 275 5.57 18.87 20.01
C ASP A 275 5.87 17.54 19.28
N ALA A 276 6.22 17.61 17.99
CA ALA A 276 6.75 16.44 17.31
C ALA A 276 7.99 15.91 18.09
N PRO A 277 8.02 14.60 18.46
CA PRO A 277 9.17 14.04 19.14
C PRO A 277 10.46 14.27 18.36
N ALA A 278 11.57 14.48 19.08
CA ALA A 278 12.86 14.84 18.48
C ALA A 278 13.49 13.73 17.61
N ASP A 279 12.98 12.53 17.73
CA ASP A 279 13.33 11.34 16.94
C ASP A 279 12.58 11.24 15.60
N ILE A 280 11.57 12.10 15.39
CA ILE A 280 10.94 12.22 14.10
C ILE A 280 11.87 13.00 13.17
N ALA A 281 12.26 12.35 12.07
CA ALA A 281 13.18 12.94 11.10
C ALA A 281 12.66 14.29 10.58
N ASP A 282 13.57 15.27 10.41
CA ASP A 282 13.23 16.50 9.70
C ASP A 282 12.68 16.15 8.31
N GLY A 283 11.45 16.59 8.03
CA GLY A 283 10.74 16.26 6.78
C GLY A 283 9.82 15.05 6.88
N ALA A 284 9.62 14.47 8.06
CA ALA A 284 8.63 13.40 8.24
C ALA A 284 7.22 13.88 7.87
N VAL A 285 6.53 13.02 7.15
CA VAL A 285 5.16 13.25 6.70
C VAL A 285 4.21 12.70 7.77
N ILE A 286 3.35 13.56 8.27
CA ILE A 286 2.39 13.25 9.33
C ILE A 286 1.02 13.09 8.72
N ASN A 287 0.49 11.87 8.74
CA ASN A 287 -0.91 11.60 8.40
C ASN A 287 -1.80 12.24 9.47
N THR A 288 -2.65 13.19 9.06
CA THR A 288 -3.52 13.93 9.98
C THR A 288 -4.80 13.19 10.36
N THR A 289 -4.98 11.96 9.87
CA THR A 289 -6.24 11.18 9.99
C THR A 289 -7.45 11.83 9.30
N LEU A 290 -7.25 12.92 8.56
CA LEU A 290 -8.26 13.58 7.75
C LEU A 290 -8.18 13.13 6.30
N ALA A 291 -9.33 12.97 5.65
CA ALA A 291 -9.35 12.59 4.24
C ALA A 291 -8.83 13.73 3.36
N TYR A 292 -7.92 13.40 2.43
CA TYR A 292 -7.44 14.34 1.41
C TYR A 292 -8.57 14.70 0.44
N GLN A 293 -8.54 15.94 -0.05
CA GLN A 293 -9.48 16.44 -1.08
C GLN A 293 -8.72 17.29 -2.10
N ASP A 294 -9.01 17.11 -3.38
CA ASP A 294 -8.41 17.87 -4.50
C ASP A 294 -8.67 19.38 -4.43
N ILE A 295 -9.63 19.81 -3.61
CA ILE A 295 -9.93 21.22 -3.38
C ILE A 295 -8.98 21.89 -2.39
N PHE A 296 -8.11 21.14 -1.73
CA PHE A 296 -7.16 21.67 -0.76
C PHE A 296 -6.01 22.36 -1.47
N VAL A 297 -5.72 23.58 -1.05
CA VAL A 297 -4.59 24.37 -1.51
C VAL A 297 -3.89 24.94 -0.28
N SER A 298 -2.60 24.73 -0.16
CA SER A 298 -1.77 25.22 0.93
C SER A 298 -0.56 25.99 0.40
N ASP A 299 -0.02 26.86 1.23
CA ASP A 299 1.28 27.52 1.06
C ASP A 299 2.45 26.67 1.59
N SER A 300 2.15 25.65 2.38
CA SER A 300 3.07 24.58 2.80
C SER A 300 2.82 23.33 1.95
N GLU A 301 3.81 22.44 1.90
CA GLU A 301 3.65 21.15 1.23
C GLU A 301 2.58 20.31 1.96
N ILE A 302 1.60 19.85 1.19
CA ILE A 302 0.59 18.87 1.62
C ILE A 302 0.63 17.71 0.64
N MET A 303 0.45 16.49 1.15
CA MET A 303 0.49 15.28 0.33
C MET A 303 -0.79 14.48 0.50
N ASP A 304 -1.19 13.78 -0.57
CA ASP A 304 -2.17 12.71 -0.53
C ASP A 304 -1.43 11.38 -0.36
N GLU A 305 -1.57 10.74 0.79
CA GLU A 305 -1.08 9.40 1.01
C GLU A 305 -2.26 8.49 1.37
N ASN A 306 -2.61 7.59 0.48
CA ASN A 306 -3.74 6.66 0.63
C ASN A 306 -5.10 7.37 0.89
N ASN A 307 -5.37 8.46 0.20
CA ASN A 307 -6.52 9.35 0.37
C ASN A 307 -6.56 10.07 1.74
N MET A 308 -5.43 10.10 2.46
CA MET A 308 -5.31 10.83 3.72
C MET A 308 -4.49 12.11 3.53
N LEU A 309 -4.91 13.17 4.18
CA LEU A 309 -4.17 14.43 4.19
C LEU A 309 -2.93 14.30 5.07
N CYS A 310 -1.79 14.49 4.46
CA CYS A 310 -0.52 14.48 5.15
C CYS A 310 0.12 15.87 5.13
N VAL A 311 0.73 16.25 6.26
CA VAL A 311 1.38 17.55 6.47
C VAL A 311 2.75 17.39 7.10
N GLY A 312 3.58 18.41 7.01
CA GLY A 312 4.82 18.50 7.79
C GLY A 312 4.60 18.99 9.22
N THR A 313 5.69 19.17 9.95
CA THR A 313 5.67 19.74 11.30
C THR A 313 5.32 21.22 11.28
N GLY A 314 4.75 21.74 12.39
CA GLY A 314 4.39 23.15 12.55
C GLY A 314 2.95 23.48 12.15
N VAL A 315 2.73 24.67 11.56
CA VAL A 315 1.40 25.17 11.22
C VAL A 315 1.20 25.11 9.71
N THR A 316 0.17 24.38 9.28
CA THR A 316 -0.25 24.26 7.88
C THR A 316 -1.60 24.94 7.69
N ASN A 317 -1.64 25.97 6.80
CA ASN A 317 -2.87 26.66 6.45
C ASN A 317 -3.41 26.10 5.13
N ILE A 318 -4.61 25.54 5.16
CA ILE A 318 -5.27 24.93 4.01
C ILE A 318 -6.48 25.76 3.63
N LYS A 319 -6.57 26.16 2.37
CA LYS A 319 -7.72 26.87 1.77
C LYS A 319 -8.52 25.92 0.90
N PHE A 320 -9.85 26.07 0.91
CA PHE A 320 -10.73 25.29 0.04
C PHE A 320 -10.95 26.04 -1.27
N LYS A 321 -10.45 25.52 -2.37
CA LYS A 321 -10.59 26.10 -3.71
C LYS A 321 -11.55 25.27 -4.54
N TYR A 322 -12.78 25.74 -4.63
CA TYR A 322 -13.81 25.09 -5.46
C TYR A 322 -13.59 25.46 -6.93
N PRO A 323 -13.25 24.53 -7.83
CA PRO A 323 -12.84 24.83 -9.20
C PRO A 323 -13.95 25.47 -10.05
N LEU A 324 -15.22 25.21 -9.74
CA LEU A 324 -16.38 25.75 -10.45
C LEU A 324 -17.12 26.85 -9.71
N PHE A 325 -16.57 27.41 -8.62
CA PHE A 325 -17.25 28.43 -7.82
C PHE A 325 -17.61 29.67 -8.65
N TRP A 326 -16.62 30.28 -9.29
CA TRP A 326 -16.86 31.49 -10.10
C TRP A 326 -17.72 31.27 -11.35
N PRO A 327 -17.53 30.21 -12.16
CA PRO A 327 -18.48 29.86 -13.21
C PRO A 327 -19.92 29.66 -12.70
N GLY A 328 -20.08 28.98 -11.56
CA GLY A 328 -21.41 28.78 -10.94
C GLY A 328 -22.07 30.10 -10.52
N VAL A 329 -21.30 31.00 -9.91
CA VAL A 329 -21.79 32.36 -9.55
C VAL A 329 -22.21 33.14 -10.79
N LEU A 330 -21.40 33.15 -11.86
CA LEU A 330 -21.74 33.81 -13.11
C LEU A 330 -23.02 33.27 -13.73
N VAL A 331 -23.18 31.96 -13.83
CA VAL A 331 -24.40 31.32 -14.35
C VAL A 331 -25.62 31.71 -13.49
N SER A 332 -25.47 31.73 -12.18
CA SER A 332 -26.53 32.10 -11.24
C SER A 332 -26.95 33.56 -11.43
N ILE A 333 -26.02 34.50 -11.59
CA ILE A 333 -26.28 35.91 -11.87
C ILE A 333 -27.00 36.05 -13.20
N VAL A 334 -26.52 35.42 -14.27
CA VAL A 334 -27.17 35.47 -15.59
C VAL A 334 -28.59 34.91 -15.53
N GLY A 335 -28.79 33.79 -14.84
CA GLY A 335 -30.09 33.17 -14.63
C GLY A 335 -31.05 34.11 -13.87
N PHE A 336 -30.58 34.73 -12.80
CA PHE A 336 -31.37 35.70 -12.01
C PHE A 336 -31.74 36.93 -12.83
N CYS A 337 -30.79 37.51 -13.57
CA CYS A 337 -31.03 38.64 -14.46
C CYS A 337 -32.05 38.32 -15.57
N GLY A 338 -31.92 37.11 -16.17
CA GLY A 338 -32.85 36.61 -17.18
C GLY A 338 -34.26 36.43 -16.66
N MET A 339 -34.44 35.82 -15.50
CA MET A 339 -35.76 35.68 -14.86
C MET A 339 -36.36 37.04 -14.50
N SER A 340 -35.57 37.98 -13.99
CA SER A 340 -36.02 39.33 -13.66
C SER A 340 -36.48 40.09 -14.90
N ALA A 341 -35.77 39.97 -16.02
CA ALA A 341 -36.16 40.58 -17.29
C ALA A 341 -37.47 40.00 -17.83
N ILE A 342 -37.64 38.68 -17.79
CA ILE A 342 -38.88 38.00 -18.19
C ILE A 342 -40.04 38.48 -17.32
N TRP A 343 -39.84 38.57 -16.03
CA TRP A 343 -40.89 39.06 -15.09
C TRP A 343 -41.29 40.49 -15.36
N ILE A 344 -40.34 41.39 -15.62
CA ILE A 344 -40.60 42.80 -15.99
C ILE A 344 -41.40 42.90 -17.30
N LEU A 345 -41.03 42.07 -18.31
CA LEU A 345 -41.75 42.03 -19.59
C LEU A 345 -43.18 41.51 -19.41
N ALA A 346 -43.35 40.47 -18.63
CA ALA A 346 -44.67 39.91 -18.31
C ALA A 346 -45.57 40.92 -17.57
N CYS A 347 -45.02 41.67 -16.62
CA CYS A 347 -45.74 42.73 -15.94
C CYS A 347 -46.13 43.90 -16.87
N LYS A 348 -45.28 44.28 -17.82
CA LYS A 348 -45.57 45.28 -18.85
C LYS A 348 -46.73 44.87 -19.80
N ASP A 349 -46.75 43.60 -20.21
CA ASP A 349 -47.82 43.10 -21.06
C ASP A 349 -49.15 42.95 -20.32
N TYR A 350 -49.13 42.71 -19.02
CA TYR A 350 -50.33 42.67 -18.18
C TYR A 350 -50.90 44.04 -17.95
N GLY A 351 -50.07 45.10 -17.88
CA GLY A 351 -50.50 46.50 -17.79
C GLY A 351 -51.16 46.96 -19.05
N LYS A 352 -50.66 46.57 -20.24
CA LYS A 352 -51.28 46.99 -21.54
C LYS A 352 -52.61 46.32 -21.90
N LYS A 353 -52.99 45.23 -21.21
CA LYS A 353 -54.31 44.58 -21.40
C LYS A 353 -55.43 45.12 -20.52
N LYS A 354 -55.16 46.13 -19.68
CA LYS A 354 -56.11 46.73 -18.77
C LYS A 354 -56.59 48.13 -19.20
N ASP A 355 -55.95 48.69 -20.23
CA ASP A 355 -56.40 49.87 -20.95
C ASP A 355 -57.09 49.47 -22.27
#